data_3c839fd449fa2ccc0e75a9888b53614c
#
_entry.id   3c839fd449fa2ccc0e75a9888b53614c
#
_cell.length_a   1.000
_cell.length_b   1.000
_cell.length_c   1.000
_cell.angle_alpha   90.00
_cell.angle_beta   90.00
_cell.angle_gamma   90.00
#
_symmetry.space_group_name_H-M   'P 1'
#
loop_
_entity.id
_entity.type
_entity.pdbx_description
1 polymer ?
#
loop_
_entity_poly.entity_id
_entity_poly.type
_entity_poly.pdbx_seq_one_letter_code
_entity_poly.pdbx_strand_id
1 'polypeptide(L)'
;MRLIENRERDNNKIIDSAPFPSTNVDKVSNLLKKCPIASKTPLLELENFLPHGKLWVKDERERMGLGSFKALGAAYVIASHAQNLTENPCSTTLEGKTYVTASAGNHGLSLAAGAKIFGANAVVFISETVPETFSDRLREKGAVPVRKGSDYAASMSAALEAAEENSWILLSDSSWENYTDKPLKLMEGYLQMAAEATSQCKTKATHVFLQAGVGG
;
A
#
# COMPACT_ATOMS: atom_id res chain seq x y z
N MET A 1 -15.58 6.16 -25.57
CA MET A 1 -15.16 6.69 -24.25
C MET A 1 -15.92 7.98 -23.99
N ARG A 2 -16.63 8.10 -22.89
CA ARG A 2 -17.37 9.32 -22.53
C ARG A 2 -16.48 10.16 -21.61
N LEU A 3 -16.11 11.36 -22.04
CA LEU A 3 -15.44 12.33 -21.21
C LEU A 3 -16.48 13.05 -20.35
N ILE A 4 -16.27 13.10 -19.05
CA ILE A 4 -17.08 13.86 -18.11
C ILE A 4 -16.24 15.05 -17.67
N GLU A 5 -16.72 16.25 -17.96
CA GLU A 5 -16.09 17.48 -17.53
C GLU A 5 -16.29 17.66 -16.02
N ASN A 6 -15.23 17.86 -15.28
CA ASN A 6 -15.34 18.25 -13.87
C ASN A 6 -15.64 19.74 -13.76
N ARG A 7 -16.91 20.10 -13.64
CA ARG A 7 -17.40 21.48 -13.51
C ARG A 7 -17.09 22.12 -12.16
N GLU A 8 -16.77 21.29 -11.16
CA GLU A 8 -16.41 21.72 -9.80
C GLU A 8 -14.89 21.93 -9.65
N ARG A 9 -14.13 21.86 -10.76
CA ARG A 9 -12.69 22.05 -10.73
C ARG A 9 -12.35 23.48 -10.38
N ASP A 10 -11.94 23.72 -9.16
CA ASP A 10 -11.29 24.95 -8.73
C ASP A 10 -9.77 24.73 -8.61
N ASN A 11 -9.01 25.28 -9.55
CA ASN A 11 -7.56 25.14 -9.57
C ASN A 11 -6.86 25.87 -8.41
N ASN A 12 -7.57 26.72 -7.68
CA ASN A 12 -7.05 27.55 -6.58
C ASN A 12 -7.50 27.02 -5.21
N LYS A 13 -8.40 26.03 -5.18
CA LYS A 13 -8.91 25.49 -3.93
C LYS A 13 -7.98 24.40 -3.44
N ILE A 14 -7.01 24.79 -2.65
CA ILE A 14 -6.28 23.85 -1.78
C ILE A 14 -7.24 23.50 -0.66
N ILE A 15 -7.42 22.21 -0.39
CA ILE A 15 -8.20 21.76 0.78
C ILE A 15 -7.31 22.01 1.99
N ASP A 16 -7.39 23.20 2.56
CA ASP A 16 -6.53 23.68 3.67
C ASP A 16 -6.65 22.82 4.94
N SER A 17 -7.72 22.04 5.06
CA SER A 17 -7.99 21.21 6.22
C SER A 17 -7.56 19.75 6.08
N ALA A 18 -7.12 19.31 4.90
CA ALA A 18 -6.69 17.92 4.70
C ALA A 18 -5.21 17.78 5.00
N PRO A 19 -4.80 16.79 5.81
CA PRO A 19 -3.38 16.48 5.96
C PRO A 19 -2.83 15.95 4.63
N PHE A 20 -1.69 16.52 4.21
CA PHE A 20 -0.99 16.04 3.01
C PHE A 20 0.09 15.03 3.40
N PRO A 21 0.28 13.96 2.61
CA PRO A 21 1.40 13.05 2.81
C PRO A 21 2.72 13.79 2.57
N SER A 22 3.77 13.34 3.24
CA SER A 22 5.13 13.83 2.97
C SER A 22 5.52 13.54 1.52
N THR A 23 6.26 14.46 0.90
CA THR A 23 6.87 14.29 -0.43
C THR A 23 8.36 13.96 -0.35
N ASN A 24 8.88 13.63 0.83
CA ASN A 24 10.29 13.31 1.05
C ASN A 24 10.61 11.89 0.55
N VAL A 25 11.01 11.80 -0.72
CA VAL A 25 11.40 10.54 -1.37
C VAL A 25 12.64 9.91 -0.73
N ASP A 26 13.60 10.72 -0.29
CA ASP A 26 14.85 10.21 0.27
C ASP A 26 14.62 9.37 1.53
N LYS A 27 13.69 9.78 2.37
CA LYS A 27 13.29 9.02 3.56
C LYS A 27 12.80 7.62 3.21
N VAL A 28 11.94 7.53 2.18
CA VAL A 28 11.38 6.26 1.71
C VAL A 28 12.46 5.40 1.06
N SER A 29 13.23 5.98 0.15
CA SER A 29 14.32 5.29 -0.56
C SER A 29 15.38 4.76 0.39
N ASN A 30 15.76 5.52 1.42
CA ASN A 30 16.76 5.09 2.40
C ASN A 30 16.28 3.93 3.26
N LEU A 31 14.98 3.87 3.60
CA LEU A 31 14.42 2.72 4.29
C LEU A 31 14.36 1.49 3.37
N LEU A 32 13.90 1.66 2.13
CA LEU A 32 13.80 0.57 1.16
C LEU A 32 15.15 -0.02 0.77
N LYS A 33 16.24 0.78 0.71
CA LYS A 33 17.60 0.28 0.46
C LYS A 33 18.06 -0.80 1.48
N LYS A 34 17.46 -0.84 2.66
CA LYS A 34 17.73 -1.87 3.68
C LYS A 34 17.00 -3.19 3.39
N CYS A 35 16.04 -3.21 2.47
CA CYS A 35 15.28 -4.39 2.10
C CYS A 35 15.98 -5.13 0.94
N PRO A 36 16.44 -6.38 1.14
CA PRO A 36 17.22 -7.12 0.13
C PRO A 36 16.42 -7.46 -1.14
N ILE A 37 15.10 -7.46 -1.06
CA ILE A 37 14.22 -7.75 -2.22
C ILE A 37 13.65 -6.47 -2.86
N ALA A 38 13.96 -5.30 -2.32
CA ALA A 38 13.55 -4.04 -2.94
C ALA A 38 14.38 -3.77 -4.19
N SER A 39 13.73 -3.79 -5.33
CA SER A 39 14.34 -3.50 -6.63
C SER A 39 13.48 -2.51 -7.40
N LYS A 40 14.13 -1.78 -8.30
CA LYS A 40 13.43 -0.87 -9.21
C LYS A 40 12.65 -1.69 -10.23
N THR A 41 11.37 -1.39 -10.39
CA THR A 41 10.53 -2.00 -11.41
C THR A 41 10.65 -1.26 -12.75
N PRO A 42 10.35 -1.90 -13.90
CA PRO A 42 10.51 -1.27 -15.20
C PRO A 42 9.44 -0.20 -15.48
N LEU A 43 9.83 0.80 -16.25
CA LEU A 43 8.92 1.71 -16.95
C LEU A 43 8.93 1.31 -18.44
N LEU A 44 7.83 0.78 -18.93
CA LEU A 44 7.68 0.25 -20.28
C LEU A 44 7.13 1.33 -21.21
N GLU A 45 7.80 1.59 -22.31
CA GLU A 45 7.24 2.40 -23.41
C GLU A 45 6.42 1.47 -24.31
N LEU A 46 5.13 1.79 -24.46
CA LEU A 46 4.22 1.05 -25.33
C LEU A 46 4.21 1.73 -26.71
N GLU A 47 4.92 1.15 -27.65
CA GLU A 47 4.99 1.63 -29.02
C GLU A 47 3.64 1.44 -29.74
N ASN A 48 3.27 2.42 -30.56
CA ASN A 48 2.07 2.38 -31.40
C ASN A 48 0.73 2.18 -30.64
N PHE A 49 0.71 2.40 -29.32
CA PHE A 49 -0.52 2.31 -28.54
C PHE A 49 -1.44 3.52 -28.72
N LEU A 50 -0.85 4.70 -28.90
CA LEU A 50 -1.56 5.94 -29.17
C LEU A 50 -1.33 6.38 -30.63
N PRO A 51 -2.36 6.93 -31.32
CA PRO A 51 -2.19 7.49 -32.66
C PRO A 51 -1.14 8.63 -32.67
N HIS A 52 -1.09 9.40 -31.59
CA HIS A 52 -0.13 10.48 -31.38
C HIS A 52 0.36 10.45 -29.94
N GLY A 53 1.66 10.71 -29.75
CA GLY A 53 2.27 10.72 -28.42
C GLY A 53 2.85 9.38 -28.00
N LYS A 54 3.31 9.33 -26.76
CA LYS A 54 3.96 8.17 -26.16
C LYS A 54 3.21 7.76 -24.89
N LEU A 55 3.09 6.47 -24.67
CA LEU A 55 2.54 5.91 -23.44
C LEU A 55 3.61 5.12 -22.71
N TRP A 56 3.80 5.42 -21.43
CA TRP A 56 4.63 4.63 -20.54
C TRP A 56 3.78 3.99 -19.45
N VAL A 57 4.10 2.75 -19.13
CA VAL A 57 3.46 1.99 -18.05
C VAL A 57 4.51 1.63 -17.02
N LYS A 58 4.34 2.08 -15.78
CA LYS A 58 5.13 1.63 -14.63
C LYS A 58 4.63 0.24 -14.23
N ASP A 59 5.41 -0.78 -14.53
CA ASP A 59 5.02 -2.17 -14.33
C ASP A 59 5.40 -2.66 -12.93
N GLU A 60 4.42 -2.70 -12.06
CA GLU A 60 4.58 -3.07 -10.65
C GLU A 60 4.30 -4.56 -10.35
N ARG A 61 4.12 -5.41 -11.40
CA ARG A 61 3.77 -6.83 -11.21
C ARG A 61 4.83 -7.62 -10.43
N GLU A 62 6.10 -7.22 -10.54
CA GLU A 62 7.21 -7.89 -9.86
C GLU A 62 7.67 -7.15 -8.58
N ARG A 63 6.96 -6.11 -8.15
CA ARG A 63 7.36 -5.34 -6.97
C ARG A 63 7.49 -6.23 -5.74
N MET A 64 8.72 -6.43 -5.27
CA MET A 64 9.06 -7.19 -4.05
C MET A 64 8.43 -8.61 -4.01
N GLY A 65 8.10 -9.20 -5.17
CA GLY A 65 7.45 -10.51 -5.27
C GLY A 65 6.02 -10.56 -4.71
N LEU A 66 5.35 -9.41 -4.61
CA LEU A 66 3.98 -9.30 -4.06
C LEU A 66 2.92 -8.95 -5.13
N GLY A 67 3.32 -8.77 -6.39
CA GLY A 67 2.40 -8.66 -7.51
C GLY A 67 1.80 -7.28 -7.73
N SER A 68 2.17 -6.25 -6.97
CA SER A 68 1.67 -4.88 -7.16
C SER A 68 2.43 -3.83 -6.36
N PHE A 69 2.21 -2.55 -6.70
CA PHE A 69 2.75 -1.40 -5.96
C PHE A 69 2.31 -1.36 -4.48
N LYS A 70 1.24 -2.04 -4.10
CA LYS A 70 0.79 -2.13 -2.68
C LYS A 70 1.89 -2.70 -1.77
N ALA A 71 2.86 -3.42 -2.32
CA ALA A 71 4.07 -3.84 -1.61
C ALA A 71 4.83 -2.68 -0.95
N LEU A 72 4.80 -1.49 -1.56
CA LEU A 72 5.42 -0.27 -1.03
C LEU A 72 4.61 0.39 0.10
N GLY A 73 3.36 0.00 0.32
CA GLY A 73 2.47 0.62 1.30
C GLY A 73 2.62 0.04 2.70
N ALA A 74 1.87 -1.04 3.01
CA ALA A 74 1.84 -1.61 4.36
C ALA A 74 3.21 -2.06 4.87
N ALA A 75 4.03 -2.66 4.00
CA ALA A 75 5.39 -3.05 4.37
C ALA A 75 6.26 -1.84 4.76
N TYR A 76 6.11 -0.70 4.09
CA TYR A 76 6.81 0.54 4.46
C TYR A 76 6.36 1.07 5.82
N VAL A 77 5.06 1.04 6.13
CA VAL A 77 4.53 1.48 7.44
C VAL A 77 5.12 0.61 8.56
N ILE A 78 5.12 -0.71 8.37
CA ILE A 78 5.67 -1.66 9.36
C ILE A 78 7.18 -1.48 9.51
N ALA A 79 7.91 -1.34 8.40
CA ALA A 79 9.35 -1.08 8.42
C ALA A 79 9.69 0.25 9.13
N SER A 80 8.89 1.30 8.89
CA SER A 80 9.02 2.59 9.58
C SER A 80 8.77 2.46 11.09
N HIS A 81 7.80 1.64 11.49
CA HIS A 81 7.54 1.37 12.90
C HIS A 81 8.74 0.65 13.55
N ALA A 82 9.28 -0.38 12.91
CA ALA A 82 10.47 -1.06 13.38
C ALA A 82 11.68 -0.12 13.49
N GLN A 83 11.89 0.75 12.48
CA GLN A 83 12.97 1.75 12.48
C GLN A 83 12.84 2.80 13.60
N ASN A 84 11.61 3.13 14.02
CA ASN A 84 11.38 4.06 15.14
C ASN A 84 11.72 3.44 16.50
N LEU A 85 11.74 2.11 16.61
CA LEU A 85 12.11 1.41 17.85
C LEU A 85 13.62 1.19 17.96
N THR A 86 14.33 1.07 16.84
CA THR A 86 15.79 0.83 16.82
C THR A 86 16.38 1.26 15.48
N GLU A 87 17.64 1.69 15.51
CA GLU A 87 18.37 2.06 14.29
C GLU A 87 18.61 0.87 13.35
N ASN A 88 18.74 -0.34 13.90
CA ASN A 88 19.01 -1.57 13.16
C ASN A 88 17.91 -2.62 13.39
N PRO A 89 16.72 -2.47 12.77
CA PRO A 89 15.64 -3.42 12.91
C PRO A 89 16.03 -4.82 12.39
N CYS A 90 15.63 -5.84 13.12
CA CYS A 90 15.84 -7.25 12.77
C CYS A 90 14.53 -8.05 12.81
N SER A 91 14.63 -9.34 12.59
CA SER A 91 13.46 -10.24 12.52
C SER A 91 12.69 -10.43 13.84
N THR A 92 13.14 -9.83 14.93
CA THR A 92 12.46 -9.88 16.25
C THR A 92 12.06 -8.49 16.75
N THR A 93 12.30 -7.44 15.98
CA THR A 93 12.08 -6.04 16.45
C THR A 93 10.63 -5.77 16.83
N LEU A 94 9.68 -6.40 16.13
CA LEU A 94 8.25 -6.23 16.37
C LEU A 94 7.61 -7.50 16.98
N GLU A 95 8.42 -8.36 17.61
CA GLU A 95 7.91 -9.54 18.30
C GLU A 95 6.85 -9.16 19.35
N GLY A 96 5.79 -9.94 19.44
CA GLY A 96 4.64 -9.64 20.28
C GLY A 96 3.66 -8.59 19.74
N LYS A 97 3.99 -7.89 18.63
CA LYS A 97 3.05 -7.00 17.95
C LYS A 97 2.19 -7.79 16.96
N THR A 98 0.92 -7.40 16.86
CA THR A 98 0.00 -7.95 15.85
C THR A 98 -0.56 -6.80 15.02
N TYR A 99 -0.43 -6.90 13.71
CA TYR A 99 -1.09 -6.01 12.75
C TYR A 99 -2.35 -6.66 12.22
N VAL A 100 -3.41 -5.89 12.08
CA VAL A 100 -4.70 -6.36 11.57
C VAL A 100 -5.22 -5.44 10.47
N THR A 101 -5.86 -6.02 9.48
CA THR A 101 -6.56 -5.29 8.40
C THR A 101 -7.72 -6.13 7.86
N ALA A 102 -8.60 -5.51 7.07
CA ALA A 102 -9.49 -6.22 6.17
C ALA A 102 -9.03 -6.01 4.73
N SER A 103 -8.76 -7.09 4.00
CA SER A 103 -8.32 -7.00 2.61
C SER A 103 -8.42 -8.33 1.88
N ALA A 104 -9.13 -8.37 0.78
CA ALA A 104 -9.14 -9.49 -0.17
C ALA A 104 -8.14 -9.30 -1.32
N GLY A 105 -7.07 -8.51 -1.11
CA GLY A 105 -6.13 -8.16 -2.17
C GLY A 105 -4.71 -7.88 -1.70
N ASN A 106 -4.00 -7.14 -2.53
CA ASN A 106 -2.56 -6.92 -2.39
C ASN A 106 -2.14 -6.15 -1.13
N HIS A 107 -3.05 -5.40 -0.50
CA HIS A 107 -2.78 -4.72 0.76
C HIS A 107 -2.56 -5.74 1.90
N GLY A 108 -3.45 -6.74 2.02
CA GLY A 108 -3.29 -7.82 3.00
C GLY A 108 -1.99 -8.62 2.81
N LEU A 109 -1.60 -8.91 1.56
CA LEU A 109 -0.33 -9.58 1.25
C LEU A 109 0.88 -8.72 1.64
N SER A 110 0.81 -7.40 1.41
CA SER A 110 1.86 -6.45 1.80
C SER A 110 2.02 -6.37 3.33
N LEU A 111 0.89 -6.31 4.05
CA LEU A 111 0.88 -6.33 5.51
C LEU A 111 1.52 -7.63 6.05
N ALA A 112 1.08 -8.78 5.53
CA ALA A 112 1.61 -10.09 5.93
C ALA A 112 3.13 -10.18 5.72
N ALA A 113 3.61 -9.81 4.54
CA ALA A 113 5.03 -9.83 4.22
C ALA A 113 5.84 -8.88 5.11
N GLY A 114 5.36 -7.66 5.33
CA GLY A 114 6.02 -6.67 6.19
C GLY A 114 6.07 -7.12 7.66
N ALA A 115 4.98 -7.67 8.20
CA ALA A 115 4.93 -8.18 9.56
C ALA A 115 5.94 -9.34 9.76
N LYS A 116 5.97 -10.30 8.84
CA LYS A 116 6.88 -11.45 8.88
C LYS A 116 8.35 -11.05 8.93
N ILE A 117 8.75 -10.00 8.19
CA ILE A 117 10.15 -9.53 8.16
C ILE A 117 10.65 -9.11 9.55
N PHE A 118 9.79 -8.51 10.35
CA PHE A 118 10.16 -7.95 11.65
C PHE A 118 9.64 -8.75 12.85
N GLY A 119 9.14 -9.98 12.63
CA GLY A 119 8.68 -10.89 13.70
C GLY A 119 7.31 -10.54 14.28
N ALA A 120 6.55 -9.66 13.64
CA ALA A 120 5.19 -9.36 14.04
C ALA A 120 4.20 -10.39 13.50
N ASN A 121 3.06 -10.54 14.18
CA ASN A 121 1.91 -11.28 13.67
C ASN A 121 1.11 -10.44 12.68
N ALA A 122 0.46 -11.11 11.75
CA ALA A 122 -0.46 -10.51 10.80
C ALA A 122 -1.80 -11.22 10.81
N VAL A 123 -2.89 -10.50 10.99
CA VAL A 123 -4.27 -11.01 10.92
C VAL A 123 -4.99 -10.26 9.80
N VAL A 124 -5.55 -11.01 8.85
CA VAL A 124 -6.23 -10.41 7.70
C VAL A 124 -7.67 -10.91 7.64
N PHE A 125 -8.61 -10.00 7.89
CA PHE A 125 -10.03 -10.27 7.76
C PHE A 125 -10.42 -10.26 6.29
N ILE A 126 -11.17 -11.27 5.87
CA ILE A 126 -11.69 -11.43 4.51
C ILE A 126 -13.17 -11.79 4.58
N SER A 127 -13.95 -11.32 3.60
CA SER A 127 -15.36 -11.70 3.53
C SER A 127 -15.53 -13.19 3.20
N GLU A 128 -16.68 -13.72 3.56
CA GLU A 128 -17.04 -15.12 3.34
C GLU A 128 -17.06 -15.49 1.84
N THR A 129 -17.25 -14.50 0.98
CA THR A 129 -17.30 -14.66 -0.49
C THR A 129 -15.92 -14.76 -1.16
N VAL A 130 -14.83 -14.45 -0.45
CA VAL A 130 -13.48 -14.49 -1.01
C VAL A 130 -13.05 -15.95 -1.25
N PRO A 131 -12.48 -16.29 -2.43
CA PRO A 131 -12.01 -17.66 -2.70
C PRO A 131 -10.96 -18.14 -1.70
N GLU A 132 -10.97 -19.45 -1.38
CA GLU A 132 -10.02 -20.03 -0.41
C GLU A 132 -8.56 -19.91 -0.88
N THR A 133 -8.33 -19.94 -2.18
CA THR A 133 -6.99 -19.73 -2.76
C THR A 133 -6.35 -18.41 -2.32
N PHE A 134 -7.14 -17.40 -1.95
CA PHE A 134 -6.60 -16.16 -1.40
C PHE A 134 -6.18 -16.33 0.06
N SER A 135 -6.93 -17.09 0.85
CA SER A 135 -6.53 -17.45 2.23
C SER A 135 -5.19 -18.19 2.23
N ASP A 136 -5.00 -19.11 1.27
CA ASP A 136 -3.75 -19.87 1.15
C ASP A 136 -2.57 -18.93 0.84
N ARG A 137 -2.75 -17.98 -0.07
CA ARG A 137 -1.73 -16.96 -0.36
C ARG A 137 -1.36 -16.11 0.87
N LEU A 138 -2.33 -15.79 1.72
CA LEU A 138 -2.08 -15.07 2.98
C LEU A 138 -1.27 -15.94 3.96
N ARG A 139 -1.63 -17.21 4.10
CA ARG A 139 -0.90 -18.18 4.96
C ARG A 139 0.55 -18.37 4.49
N GLU A 140 0.78 -18.49 3.19
CA GLU A 140 2.13 -18.56 2.60
C GLU A 140 2.99 -17.34 2.97
N LYS A 141 2.38 -16.15 3.05
CA LYS A 141 3.06 -14.93 3.50
C LYS A 141 3.17 -14.82 5.02
N GLY A 142 2.62 -15.76 5.78
CA GLY A 142 2.71 -15.82 7.25
C GLY A 142 1.58 -15.11 7.98
N ALA A 143 0.49 -14.75 7.32
CA ALA A 143 -0.68 -14.18 7.97
C ALA A 143 -1.69 -15.25 8.39
N VAL A 144 -2.51 -14.88 9.37
CA VAL A 144 -3.70 -15.64 9.77
C VAL A 144 -4.91 -15.01 9.08
N PRO A 145 -5.50 -15.65 8.05
CA PRO A 145 -6.74 -15.18 7.47
C PRO A 145 -7.92 -15.51 8.39
N VAL A 146 -8.79 -14.52 8.61
CA VAL A 146 -10.04 -14.69 9.37
C VAL A 146 -11.21 -14.39 8.45
N ARG A 147 -12.06 -15.40 8.19
CA ARG A 147 -13.30 -15.22 7.43
C ARG A 147 -14.38 -14.68 8.35
N LYS A 148 -14.78 -13.44 8.15
CA LYS A 148 -15.87 -12.82 8.92
C LYS A 148 -16.46 -11.65 8.12
N GLY A 149 -17.77 -11.72 7.94
CA GLY A 149 -18.55 -10.70 7.23
C GLY A 149 -18.96 -11.13 5.81
N SER A 150 -20.16 -10.68 5.43
CA SER A 150 -20.73 -10.96 4.10
C SER A 150 -20.02 -10.22 2.95
N ASP A 151 -19.37 -9.10 3.27
CA ASP A 151 -18.70 -8.20 2.31
C ASP A 151 -17.48 -7.51 2.94
N TYR A 152 -16.85 -6.62 2.18
CA TYR A 152 -15.68 -5.88 2.64
C TYR A 152 -15.98 -4.99 3.86
N ALA A 153 -17.12 -4.30 3.88
CA ALA A 153 -17.46 -3.38 4.95
C ALA A 153 -17.66 -4.14 6.28
N ALA A 154 -18.36 -5.26 6.24
CA ALA A 154 -18.56 -6.14 7.40
C ALA A 154 -17.23 -6.75 7.90
N SER A 155 -16.33 -7.13 6.96
CA SER A 155 -15.00 -7.61 7.33
C SER A 155 -14.13 -6.51 7.95
N MET A 156 -14.25 -5.27 7.47
CA MET A 156 -13.54 -4.13 8.05
C MET A 156 -14.04 -3.80 9.45
N SER A 157 -15.37 -3.83 9.69
CA SER A 157 -15.94 -3.66 11.04
C SER A 157 -15.41 -4.74 11.99
N ALA A 158 -15.38 -5.98 11.55
CA ALA A 158 -14.83 -7.09 12.35
C ALA A 158 -13.32 -6.93 12.64
N ALA A 159 -12.54 -6.39 11.69
CA ALA A 159 -11.13 -6.09 11.91
C ALA A 159 -10.92 -4.95 12.91
N LEU A 160 -11.79 -3.93 12.88
CA LEU A 160 -11.79 -2.82 13.86
C LEU A 160 -12.11 -3.33 15.26
N GLU A 161 -13.19 -4.09 15.42
CA GLU A 161 -13.56 -4.71 16.70
C GLU A 161 -12.40 -5.55 17.26
N ALA A 162 -11.81 -6.42 16.45
CA ALA A 162 -10.70 -7.26 16.89
C ALA A 162 -9.44 -6.43 17.25
N ALA A 163 -9.18 -5.32 16.55
CA ALA A 163 -8.09 -4.40 16.88
C ALA A 163 -8.27 -3.80 18.27
N GLU A 164 -9.47 -3.35 18.61
CA GLU A 164 -9.81 -2.77 19.91
C GLU A 164 -9.76 -3.80 21.03
N GLU A 165 -10.45 -4.94 20.86
CA GLU A 165 -10.54 -6.00 21.88
C GLU A 165 -9.16 -6.60 22.25
N ASN A 166 -8.27 -6.74 21.27
CA ASN A 166 -6.97 -7.39 21.47
C ASN A 166 -5.80 -6.41 21.53
N SER A 167 -6.04 -5.11 21.48
CA SER A 167 -5.00 -4.08 21.39
C SER A 167 -4.05 -4.29 20.21
N TRP A 168 -4.59 -4.74 19.07
CA TRP A 168 -3.83 -4.94 17.84
C TRP A 168 -3.69 -3.63 17.04
N ILE A 169 -2.69 -3.59 16.20
CA ILE A 169 -2.40 -2.41 15.38
C ILE A 169 -3.20 -2.49 14.08
N LEU A 170 -4.30 -1.75 13.99
CA LEU A 170 -5.03 -1.62 12.73
C LEU A 170 -4.15 -0.93 11.68
N LEU A 171 -4.08 -1.50 10.48
CA LEU A 171 -3.42 -0.93 9.32
C LEU A 171 -4.31 -1.08 8.08
N SER A 172 -5.22 -0.13 7.89
CA SER A 172 -6.07 0.00 6.70
C SER A 172 -5.41 0.89 5.65
N ASP A 173 -5.69 0.64 4.38
CA ASP A 173 -5.31 1.50 3.26
C ASP A 173 -6.36 2.57 2.90
N SER A 174 -7.45 2.62 3.65
CA SER A 174 -8.46 3.67 3.60
C SER A 174 -8.36 4.58 4.82
N SER A 175 -8.74 5.85 4.66
CA SER A 175 -8.79 6.84 5.74
C SER A 175 -10.24 7.23 6.07
N TRP A 176 -10.45 7.61 7.31
CA TRP A 176 -11.71 8.19 7.82
C TRP A 176 -11.40 9.18 8.94
N GLU A 177 -12.41 9.81 9.47
CA GLU A 177 -12.26 10.75 10.58
C GLU A 177 -11.51 10.10 11.77
N ASN A 178 -10.47 10.76 12.25
CA ASN A 178 -9.55 10.28 13.30
C ASN A 178 -8.67 9.06 12.94
N TYR A 179 -8.67 8.61 11.66
CA TYR A 179 -7.78 7.59 11.17
C TYR A 179 -7.09 8.04 9.87
N THR A 180 -6.09 8.89 9.98
CA THR A 180 -5.39 9.50 8.84
C THR A 180 -3.88 9.21 8.84
N ASP A 181 -3.24 9.09 9.99
CA ASP A 181 -1.77 9.00 10.11
C ASP A 181 -1.19 7.78 9.39
N LYS A 182 -1.79 6.59 9.59
CA LYS A 182 -1.30 5.37 8.96
C LYS A 182 -1.57 5.34 7.45
N PRO A 183 -2.77 5.74 6.93
CA PRO A 183 -2.98 5.92 5.50
C PRO A 183 -2.03 6.93 4.86
N LEU A 184 -1.77 8.09 5.49
CA LEU A 184 -0.78 9.05 5.00
C LEU A 184 0.62 8.44 4.93
N LYS A 185 1.01 7.71 5.97
CA LYS A 185 2.29 7.01 6.01
C LYS A 185 2.39 5.92 4.93
N LEU A 186 1.30 5.25 4.65
CA LEU A 186 1.19 4.27 3.59
C LEU A 186 1.37 4.92 2.21
N MET A 187 0.76 6.10 1.99
CA MET A 187 0.93 6.89 0.77
C MET A 187 2.38 7.37 0.60
N GLU A 188 3.10 7.70 1.68
CA GLU A 188 4.54 8.00 1.61
C GLU A 188 5.33 6.86 0.96
N GLY A 189 5.02 5.60 1.28
CA GLY A 189 5.68 4.44 0.67
C GLY A 189 5.55 4.42 -0.85
N TYR A 190 4.43 4.88 -1.40
CA TYR A 190 4.20 4.94 -2.85
C TYR A 190 5.04 5.98 -3.57
N LEU A 191 5.66 6.94 -2.86
CA LEU A 191 6.59 7.91 -3.46
C LEU A 191 7.75 7.22 -4.18
N GLN A 192 8.17 6.04 -3.74
CA GLN A 192 9.22 5.28 -4.42
C GLN A 192 8.85 4.96 -5.87
N MET A 193 7.62 4.52 -6.11
CA MET A 193 7.12 4.23 -7.46
C MET A 193 7.14 5.49 -8.34
N ALA A 194 6.67 6.61 -7.81
CA ALA A 194 6.64 7.89 -8.52
C ALA A 194 8.06 8.39 -8.84
N ALA A 195 8.98 8.31 -7.89
CA ALA A 195 10.38 8.70 -8.07
C ALA A 195 11.08 7.84 -9.13
N GLU A 196 10.85 6.52 -9.09
CA GLU A 196 11.37 5.61 -10.10
C GLU A 196 10.82 5.94 -11.48
N ALA A 197 9.50 6.11 -11.62
CA ALA A 197 8.86 6.45 -12.89
C ALA A 197 9.41 7.75 -13.46
N THR A 198 9.54 8.79 -12.62
CA THR A 198 10.11 10.09 -13.02
C THR A 198 11.56 9.95 -13.47
N SER A 199 12.39 9.17 -12.76
CA SER A 199 13.79 8.97 -13.11
C SER A 199 14.01 8.12 -14.37
N GLN A 200 13.07 7.25 -14.69
CA GLN A 200 13.11 6.37 -15.87
C GLN A 200 12.52 7.01 -17.11
N CYS A 201 11.60 7.96 -16.94
CA CYS A 201 10.95 8.65 -18.05
C CYS A 201 11.93 9.65 -18.69
N LYS A 202 12.23 9.47 -19.97
CA LYS A 202 13.19 10.31 -20.72
C LYS A 202 12.64 11.71 -21.06
N THR A 203 11.33 11.86 -20.99
CA THR A 203 10.63 13.12 -21.33
C THR A 203 9.63 13.45 -20.22
N LYS A 204 9.30 14.74 -20.08
CA LYS A 204 8.30 15.18 -19.10
C LYS A 204 6.92 14.64 -19.48
N ALA A 205 6.28 13.93 -18.58
CA ALA A 205 4.90 13.48 -18.75
C ALA A 205 3.94 14.69 -18.80
N THR A 206 3.02 14.70 -19.75
CA THR A 206 1.95 15.71 -19.85
C THR A 206 0.70 15.26 -19.10
N HIS A 207 0.47 13.96 -19.01
CA HIS A 207 -0.66 13.33 -18.32
C HIS A 207 -0.17 12.16 -17.49
N VAL A 208 -0.73 11.99 -16.30
CA VAL A 208 -0.48 10.85 -15.42
C VAL A 208 -1.82 10.21 -15.10
N PHE A 209 -1.93 8.90 -15.33
CA PHE A 209 -3.11 8.11 -15.01
C PHE A 209 -2.80 7.21 -13.82
N LEU A 210 -3.62 7.30 -12.79
CA LEU A 210 -3.55 6.47 -11.60
C LEU A 210 -4.84 5.66 -11.48
N GLN A 211 -4.71 4.39 -11.14
CA GLN A 211 -5.87 3.60 -10.75
C GLN A 211 -6.32 4.00 -9.35
N ALA A 212 -7.61 4.16 -9.17
CA ALA A 212 -8.21 4.41 -7.87
C ALA A 212 -9.38 3.45 -7.65
N GLY A 213 -9.32 2.71 -6.56
CA GLY A 213 -10.41 1.86 -6.09
C GLY A 213 -11.05 2.47 -4.86
N VAL A 214 -10.44 2.26 -3.70
CA VAL A 214 -10.89 2.81 -2.41
C VAL A 214 -10.16 4.10 -2.01
N GLY A 215 -9.39 4.68 -2.91
CA GLY A 215 -8.67 5.95 -2.71
C GLY A 215 -7.30 5.82 -2.01
N GLY A 216 -6.79 4.61 -1.88
CA GLY A 216 -5.47 4.35 -1.29
C GLY A 216 -4.35 4.25 -2.31
#